data_472feef422246778dbb4ffe579ce266e
#
_entry.id   472feef422246778dbb4ffe579ce266e
#
_cell.length_a   1.000
_cell.length_b   1.000
_cell.length_c   1.000
_cell.angle_alpha   90.00
_cell.angle_beta   90.00
_cell.angle_gamma   90.00
#
_symmetry.space_group_name_H-M   'P 1'
#
loop_
_entity.id
_entity.type
_entity.pdbx_description
1 polymer ?
#
loop_
_entity_poly.entity_id
_entity_poly.type
_entity_poly.pdbx_seq_one_letter_code
_entity_poly.pdbx_strand_id
1 'polypeptide(L)'
;MKTLLRPRTAVAALLLALASSAAMAATGDAQQEANRKAVLAFYEKGLNQKDADAALAYVGNRYVQHNPGAADGPDGFRKFIAFLREKFPNSHSEIKRSFVDGDYVILHVHAVREPGTRGNAIIDIFKLEDGKIVEHWDVVQPVPETPANNNTMF
;
A
#
# COMPACT_ATOMS: atom_id res chain seq x y z
N MET A 1 34.05 53.74 -22.42
CA MET A 1 33.14 53.54 -21.30
C MET A 1 32.66 52.07 -21.36
N LYS A 2 33.14 51.19 -20.48
CA LYS A 2 32.71 49.80 -20.41
C LYS A 2 31.68 49.69 -19.27
N THR A 3 30.44 49.39 -19.64
CA THR A 3 29.33 49.22 -18.68
C THR A 3 29.45 47.82 -18.09
N LEU A 4 29.72 47.72 -16.78
CA LEU A 4 29.70 46.48 -16.02
C LEU A 4 28.24 46.07 -15.77
N LEU A 5 27.79 44.99 -16.39
CA LEU A 5 26.52 44.31 -16.07
C LEU A 5 26.62 43.72 -14.66
N ARG A 6 25.71 44.10 -13.76
CA ARG A 6 25.64 43.63 -12.38
C ARG A 6 24.96 42.24 -12.33
N PRO A 7 25.51 41.25 -11.57
CA PRO A 7 25.00 39.89 -11.52
C PRO A 7 23.85 39.74 -10.50
N ARG A 8 22.78 40.55 -10.63
CA ARG A 8 21.63 40.44 -9.71
C ARG A 8 20.52 39.48 -10.14
N THR A 9 20.47 39.11 -11.43
CA THR A 9 19.41 38.29 -12.00
C THR A 9 19.64 36.80 -11.84
N ALA A 10 20.87 36.30 -11.71
CA ALA A 10 21.19 34.89 -11.58
C ALA A 10 20.80 34.29 -10.21
N VAL A 11 20.91 35.09 -9.13
CA VAL A 11 20.61 34.63 -7.76
C VAL A 11 19.12 34.47 -7.55
N ALA A 12 18.28 35.34 -8.12
CA ALA A 12 16.83 35.25 -7.99
C ALA A 12 16.25 34.03 -8.72
N ALA A 13 16.78 33.67 -9.89
CA ALA A 13 16.36 32.51 -10.68
C ALA A 13 16.73 31.18 -9.96
N LEU A 14 17.88 31.12 -9.29
CA LEU A 14 18.33 29.95 -8.53
C LEU A 14 17.47 29.73 -7.26
N LEU A 15 17.10 30.78 -6.55
CA LEU A 15 16.23 30.73 -5.38
C LEU A 15 14.80 30.28 -5.75
N LEU A 16 14.28 30.71 -6.90
CA LEU A 16 12.96 30.29 -7.39
C LEU A 16 12.95 28.79 -7.79
N ALA A 17 14.02 28.31 -8.41
CA ALA A 17 14.16 26.90 -8.79
C ALA A 17 14.26 25.97 -7.56
N LEU A 18 14.98 26.39 -6.51
CA LEU A 18 15.08 25.65 -5.24
C LEU A 18 13.74 25.64 -4.48
N ALA A 19 13.00 26.72 -4.47
CA ALA A 19 11.68 26.77 -3.83
C ALA A 19 10.66 25.90 -4.58
N SER A 20 10.70 25.84 -5.89
CA SER A 20 9.83 24.98 -6.71
C SER A 20 10.12 23.51 -6.50
N SER A 21 11.39 23.11 -6.42
CA SER A 21 11.77 21.71 -6.18
C SER A 21 11.39 21.25 -4.77
N ALA A 22 11.52 22.09 -3.76
CA ALA A 22 11.11 21.79 -2.38
C ALA A 22 9.58 21.66 -2.27
N ALA A 23 8.81 22.50 -2.96
CA ALA A 23 7.36 22.42 -2.99
C ALA A 23 6.88 21.14 -3.70
N MET A 24 7.49 20.73 -4.79
CA MET A 24 7.17 19.48 -5.49
C MET A 24 7.52 18.24 -4.64
N ALA A 25 8.64 18.24 -3.93
CA ALA A 25 9.01 17.16 -3.02
C ALA A 25 7.99 17.05 -1.87
N ALA A 26 7.60 18.16 -1.25
CA ALA A 26 6.62 18.18 -0.18
C ALA A 26 5.23 17.69 -0.61
N THR A 27 4.80 17.98 -1.85
CA THR A 27 3.55 17.45 -2.41
C THR A 27 3.64 15.95 -2.71
N GLY A 28 4.81 15.48 -3.18
CA GLY A 28 5.09 14.06 -3.39
C GLY A 28 4.99 13.26 -2.09
N ASP A 29 5.60 13.74 -1.01
CA ASP A 29 5.56 13.10 0.30
C ASP A 29 4.14 13.07 0.89
N ALA A 30 3.36 14.13 0.71
CA ALA A 30 1.97 14.19 1.16
C ALA A 30 1.08 13.20 0.38
N GLN A 31 1.30 13.04 -0.93
CA GLN A 31 0.58 12.07 -1.74
C GLN A 31 0.93 10.63 -1.36
N GLN A 32 2.21 10.34 -1.13
CA GLN A 32 2.65 9.02 -0.68
C GLN A 32 2.04 8.64 0.67
N GLU A 33 1.99 9.59 1.61
CA GLU A 33 1.35 9.36 2.92
C GLU A 33 -0.18 9.17 2.78
N ALA A 34 -0.83 9.87 1.87
CA ALA A 34 -2.25 9.66 1.56
C ALA A 34 -2.48 8.27 0.95
N ASN A 35 -1.64 7.84 0.01
CA ASN A 35 -1.67 6.50 -0.58
C ASN A 35 -1.50 5.41 0.50
N ARG A 36 -0.52 5.58 1.39
CA ARG A 36 -0.30 4.67 2.51
C ARG A 36 -1.54 4.55 3.39
N LYS A 37 -2.14 5.65 3.79
CA LYS A 37 -3.36 5.67 4.61
C LYS A 37 -4.53 4.98 3.92
N ALA A 38 -4.71 5.21 2.62
CA ALA A 38 -5.77 4.57 1.83
C ALA A 38 -5.64 3.04 1.83
N VAL A 39 -4.42 2.52 1.61
CA VAL A 39 -4.16 1.07 1.61
C VAL A 39 -4.33 0.47 3.01
N LEU A 40 -3.83 1.12 4.06
CA LEU A 40 -4.02 0.66 5.44
C LEU A 40 -5.52 0.59 5.81
N ALA A 41 -6.30 1.59 5.42
CA ALA A 41 -7.74 1.63 5.66
C ALA A 41 -8.48 0.55 4.85
N PHE A 42 -8.12 0.36 3.56
CA PHE A 42 -8.63 -0.73 2.73
C PHE A 42 -8.40 -2.10 3.40
N TYR A 43 -7.18 -2.34 3.85
CA TYR A 43 -6.77 -3.59 4.48
C TYR A 43 -7.56 -3.85 5.78
N GLU A 44 -7.62 -2.86 6.65
CA GLU A 44 -8.37 -2.95 7.90
C GLU A 44 -9.86 -3.19 7.66
N LYS A 45 -10.50 -2.42 6.77
CA LYS A 45 -11.93 -2.56 6.46
C LYS A 45 -12.23 -3.92 5.81
N GLY A 46 -11.45 -4.30 4.81
CA GLY A 46 -11.68 -5.54 4.07
C GLY A 46 -11.28 -6.78 4.84
N LEU A 47 -10.02 -6.89 5.24
CA LEU A 47 -9.44 -8.15 5.74
C LEU A 47 -9.75 -8.39 7.22
N ASN A 48 -9.72 -7.36 8.07
CA ASN A 48 -9.96 -7.50 9.49
C ASN A 48 -11.44 -7.33 9.84
N GLN A 49 -12.09 -6.25 9.40
CA GLN A 49 -13.51 -6.00 9.67
C GLN A 49 -14.44 -6.79 8.75
N LYS A 50 -13.91 -7.35 7.65
CA LYS A 50 -14.65 -8.13 6.63
C LYS A 50 -15.82 -7.35 6.04
N ASP A 51 -15.64 -6.03 5.90
CA ASP A 51 -16.56 -5.10 5.26
C ASP A 51 -16.06 -4.78 3.85
N ALA A 52 -16.55 -5.53 2.87
CA ALA A 52 -16.12 -5.39 1.48
C ALA A 52 -16.50 -4.02 0.89
N ASP A 53 -17.68 -3.49 1.21
CA ASP A 53 -18.14 -2.23 0.63
C ASP A 53 -17.38 -1.03 1.22
N ALA A 54 -17.11 -1.04 2.53
CA ALA A 54 -16.27 -0.03 3.16
C ALA A 54 -14.83 -0.06 2.62
N ALA A 55 -14.27 -1.26 2.32
CA ALA A 55 -12.95 -1.39 1.70
C ALA A 55 -12.96 -0.89 0.25
N LEU A 56 -13.98 -1.24 -0.54
CA LEU A 56 -14.10 -0.84 -1.94
C LEU A 56 -14.23 0.68 -2.15
N ALA A 57 -14.54 1.45 -1.10
CA ALA A 57 -14.47 2.91 -1.16
C ALA A 57 -13.05 3.44 -1.46
N TYR A 58 -12.01 2.64 -1.22
CA TYR A 58 -10.61 2.97 -1.53
C TYR A 58 -10.14 2.45 -2.89
N VAL A 59 -10.97 1.68 -3.60
CA VAL A 59 -10.66 1.09 -4.90
C VAL A 59 -11.15 2.01 -6.03
N GLY A 60 -10.39 2.05 -7.12
CA GLY A 60 -10.72 2.83 -8.31
C GLY A 60 -11.70 2.13 -9.25
N ASN A 61 -11.84 2.68 -10.46
CA ASN A 61 -12.77 2.15 -11.47
C ASN A 61 -12.38 0.76 -12.01
N ARG A 62 -11.14 0.35 -11.79
CA ARG A 62 -10.63 -0.99 -12.08
C ARG A 62 -9.93 -1.53 -10.84
N TYR A 63 -9.87 -2.84 -10.71
CA TYR A 63 -9.09 -3.53 -9.70
C TYR A 63 -8.53 -4.80 -10.32
N VAL A 64 -7.29 -4.72 -10.78
CA VAL A 64 -6.59 -5.84 -11.41
C VAL A 64 -5.91 -6.66 -10.32
N GLN A 65 -6.18 -7.96 -10.31
CA GLN A 65 -5.68 -8.89 -9.31
C GLN A 65 -4.62 -9.81 -9.92
N HIS A 66 -3.42 -9.82 -9.35
CA HIS A 66 -2.33 -10.69 -9.81
C HIS A 66 -2.10 -11.91 -8.92
N ASN A 67 -2.85 -12.05 -7.81
CA ASN A 67 -2.88 -13.30 -7.06
C ASN A 67 -3.68 -14.34 -7.86
N PRO A 68 -3.08 -15.51 -8.22
CA PRO A 68 -3.77 -16.51 -9.04
C PRO A 68 -4.97 -17.17 -8.34
N GLY A 69 -5.11 -17.00 -7.03
CA GLY A 69 -6.24 -17.51 -6.25
C GLY A 69 -7.38 -16.50 -6.05
N ALA A 70 -7.28 -15.29 -6.62
CA ALA A 70 -8.27 -14.24 -6.45
C ALA A 70 -8.80 -13.75 -7.82
N ALA A 71 -10.12 -13.54 -7.93
CA ALA A 71 -10.72 -13.03 -9.15
C ALA A 71 -10.58 -11.51 -9.25
N ASP A 72 -10.52 -11.01 -10.48
CA ASP A 72 -10.47 -9.58 -10.79
C ASP A 72 -11.72 -8.82 -10.35
N GLY A 73 -11.52 -7.54 -10.15
CA GLY A 73 -12.57 -6.54 -9.99
C GLY A 73 -13.20 -6.50 -8.60
N PRO A 74 -14.06 -5.50 -8.36
CA PRO A 74 -14.75 -5.33 -7.09
C PRO A 74 -15.59 -6.56 -6.67
N ASP A 75 -16.20 -7.25 -7.63
CA ASP A 75 -17.01 -8.44 -7.35
C ASP A 75 -16.14 -9.64 -6.94
N GLY A 76 -14.94 -9.77 -7.51
CA GLY A 76 -13.94 -10.75 -7.07
C GLY A 76 -13.56 -10.51 -5.61
N PHE A 77 -13.30 -9.26 -5.25
CA PHE A 77 -13.01 -8.88 -3.87
C PHE A 77 -14.18 -9.15 -2.92
N ARG A 78 -15.42 -8.79 -3.29
CA ARG A 78 -16.61 -9.11 -2.49
C ARG A 78 -16.76 -10.59 -2.20
N LYS A 79 -16.57 -11.44 -3.22
CA LYS A 79 -16.61 -12.91 -3.07
C LYS A 79 -15.53 -13.41 -2.13
N PHE A 80 -14.33 -12.86 -2.20
CA PHE A 80 -13.24 -13.21 -1.31
C PHE A 80 -13.54 -12.82 0.14
N ILE A 81 -14.08 -11.62 0.39
CA ILE A 81 -14.46 -11.19 1.75
C ILE A 81 -15.64 -12.02 2.28
N ALA A 82 -16.61 -12.38 1.44
CA ALA A 82 -17.70 -13.28 1.83
C ALA A 82 -17.17 -14.66 2.24
N PHE A 83 -16.21 -15.21 1.47
CA PHE A 83 -15.53 -16.46 1.81
C PHE A 83 -14.78 -16.36 3.16
N LEU A 84 -14.05 -15.27 3.42
CA LEU A 84 -13.38 -15.07 4.71
C LEU A 84 -14.39 -14.98 5.87
N ARG A 85 -15.50 -14.29 5.65
CA ARG A 85 -16.56 -14.17 6.68
C ARG A 85 -17.20 -15.51 7.03
N GLU A 86 -17.40 -16.35 6.02
CA GLU A 86 -18.02 -17.66 6.19
C GLU A 86 -17.06 -18.69 6.79
N LYS A 87 -15.86 -18.81 6.22
CA LYS A 87 -14.93 -19.90 6.55
C LYS A 87 -13.93 -19.54 7.66
N PHE A 88 -13.58 -18.25 7.75
CA PHE A 88 -12.55 -17.76 8.67
C PHE A 88 -13.00 -16.48 9.40
N PRO A 89 -14.14 -16.52 10.12
CA PRO A 89 -14.71 -15.34 10.78
C PRO A 89 -13.73 -14.67 11.75
N ASN A 90 -12.87 -15.45 12.39
CA ASN A 90 -11.89 -15.00 13.37
C ASN A 90 -10.50 -14.75 12.77
N SER A 91 -10.37 -14.76 11.43
CA SER A 91 -9.10 -14.42 10.79
C SER A 91 -8.71 -12.97 11.08
N HIS A 92 -7.40 -12.77 11.26
CA HIS A 92 -6.82 -11.47 11.52
C HIS A 92 -5.51 -11.30 10.75
N SER A 93 -5.26 -10.07 10.31
CA SER A 93 -4.03 -9.68 9.64
C SER A 93 -3.41 -8.51 10.37
N GLU A 94 -2.15 -8.66 10.78
CA GLU A 94 -1.36 -7.61 11.42
C GLU A 94 -0.34 -7.07 10.43
N ILE A 95 -0.43 -5.79 10.09
CA ILE A 95 0.56 -5.12 9.25
C ILE A 95 1.79 -4.80 10.08
N LYS A 96 2.89 -5.50 9.82
CA LYS A 96 4.15 -5.34 10.54
C LYS A 96 4.92 -4.10 10.11
N ARG A 97 4.89 -3.78 8.82
CA ARG A 97 5.50 -2.57 8.25
C ARG A 97 4.88 -2.23 6.91
N SER A 98 5.01 -0.97 6.53
CA SER A 98 4.58 -0.47 5.23
C SER A 98 5.65 0.43 4.62
N PHE A 99 5.80 0.37 3.31
CA PHE A 99 6.72 1.20 2.53
C PHE A 99 5.94 1.85 1.40
N VAL A 100 6.37 3.02 0.95
CA VAL A 100 5.76 3.72 -0.17
C VAL A 100 6.86 4.14 -1.13
N ASP A 101 6.62 3.92 -2.42
CA ASP A 101 7.47 4.40 -3.50
C ASP A 101 6.57 4.90 -4.62
N GLY A 102 6.45 6.22 -4.74
CA GLY A 102 5.54 6.86 -5.67
C GLY A 102 4.09 6.42 -5.49
N ASP A 103 3.55 5.78 -6.51
CA ASP A 103 2.17 5.27 -6.53
C ASP A 103 2.02 3.84 -5.97
N TYR A 104 3.11 3.26 -5.45
CA TYR A 104 3.10 1.92 -4.89
C TYR A 104 3.15 1.94 -3.37
N VAL A 105 2.31 1.12 -2.74
CA VAL A 105 2.35 0.85 -1.31
C VAL A 105 2.62 -0.63 -1.10
N ILE A 106 3.64 -0.94 -0.31
CA ILE A 106 4.08 -2.31 -0.02
C ILE A 106 3.82 -2.57 1.46
N LEU A 107 3.14 -3.66 1.76
CA LEU A 107 2.87 -4.12 3.12
C LEU A 107 3.63 -5.42 3.40
N HIS A 108 4.21 -5.53 4.58
CA HIS A 108 4.65 -6.80 5.15
C HIS A 108 3.68 -7.18 6.26
N VAL A 109 3.01 -8.32 6.09
CA VAL A 109 1.85 -8.70 6.89
C VAL A 109 2.03 -10.07 7.52
N HIS A 110 1.55 -10.22 8.76
CA HIS A 110 1.28 -11.50 9.40
C HIS A 110 -0.23 -11.79 9.33
N ALA A 111 -0.64 -12.73 8.51
CA ALA A 111 -2.04 -13.12 8.36
C ALA A 111 -2.30 -14.46 9.02
N VAL A 112 -3.22 -14.51 9.99
CA VAL A 112 -3.66 -15.72 10.69
C VAL A 112 -5.12 -15.96 10.35
N ARG A 113 -5.40 -16.99 9.55
CA ARG A 113 -6.78 -17.37 9.19
C ARG A 113 -7.50 -18.09 10.31
N GLU A 114 -6.80 -19.00 10.97
CA GLU A 114 -7.33 -19.77 12.10
C GLU A 114 -6.54 -19.43 13.36
N PRO A 115 -7.19 -18.90 14.41
CA PRO A 115 -6.53 -18.61 15.68
C PRO A 115 -5.76 -19.80 16.23
N GLY A 116 -4.56 -19.55 16.74
CA GLY A 116 -3.67 -20.59 17.27
C GLY A 116 -2.74 -21.23 16.23
N THR A 117 -2.92 -20.95 14.93
CA THR A 117 -1.96 -21.34 13.89
C THR A 117 -0.85 -20.31 13.75
N ARG A 118 0.25 -20.70 13.10
CA ARG A 118 1.37 -19.80 12.83
C ARG A 118 1.06 -18.77 11.74
N GLY A 119 0.06 -19.03 10.87
CA GLY A 119 -0.35 -18.17 9.79
C GLY A 119 0.66 -18.08 8.66
N ASN A 120 0.61 -16.97 7.94
CA ASN A 120 1.43 -16.68 6.76
C ASN A 120 2.13 -15.34 6.90
N ALA A 121 3.34 -15.26 6.37
CA ALA A 121 3.98 -14.00 6.03
C ALA A 121 3.57 -13.64 4.60
N ILE A 122 3.14 -12.40 4.41
CA ILE A 122 2.66 -11.91 3.11
C ILE A 122 3.42 -10.62 2.78
N ILE A 123 3.83 -10.50 1.53
CA ILE A 123 4.20 -9.22 0.93
C ILE A 123 3.09 -8.86 -0.04
N ASP A 124 2.31 -7.85 0.30
CA ASP A 124 1.30 -7.25 -0.57
C ASP A 124 1.87 -6.01 -1.26
N ILE A 125 1.59 -5.84 -2.54
CA ILE A 125 1.94 -4.65 -3.32
C ILE A 125 0.66 -4.09 -3.91
N PHE A 126 0.38 -2.82 -3.65
CA PHE A 126 -0.75 -2.08 -4.19
C PHE A 126 -0.25 -0.96 -5.08
N LYS A 127 -0.84 -0.82 -6.27
CA LYS A 127 -0.67 0.36 -7.11
C LYS A 127 -1.90 1.25 -6.99
N LEU A 128 -1.67 2.55 -6.88
CA LEU A 128 -2.74 3.55 -6.80
C LEU A 128 -2.69 4.48 -8.01
N GLU A 129 -3.86 4.97 -8.40
CA GLU A 129 -4.05 6.06 -9.35
C GLU A 129 -5.04 7.04 -8.71
N ASP A 130 -4.69 8.32 -8.65
CA ASP A 130 -5.51 9.37 -8.01
C ASP A 130 -5.96 9.02 -6.57
N GLY A 131 -5.05 8.39 -5.79
CA GLY A 131 -5.34 7.97 -4.42
C GLY A 131 -6.27 6.77 -4.28
N LYS A 132 -6.55 6.05 -5.38
CA LYS A 132 -7.39 4.84 -5.40
C LYS A 132 -6.58 3.62 -5.82
N ILE A 133 -6.79 2.50 -5.15
CA ILE A 133 -6.16 1.24 -5.47
C ILE A 133 -6.70 0.72 -6.81
N VAL A 134 -5.80 0.38 -7.74
CA VAL A 134 -6.15 -0.10 -9.08
C VAL A 134 -5.55 -1.47 -9.42
N GLU A 135 -4.46 -1.86 -8.74
CA GLU A 135 -3.82 -3.16 -8.95
C GLU A 135 -3.26 -3.72 -7.64
N HIS A 136 -3.22 -5.04 -7.52
CA HIS A 136 -2.72 -5.75 -6.36
C HIS A 136 -1.93 -7.00 -6.75
N TRP A 137 -0.77 -7.19 -6.13
CA TRP A 137 0.07 -8.40 -6.17
C TRP A 137 0.33 -8.85 -4.74
N ASP A 138 0.53 -10.15 -4.56
CA ASP A 138 1.02 -10.67 -3.30
C ASP A 138 1.97 -11.87 -3.48
N VAL A 139 2.76 -12.11 -2.46
CA VAL A 139 3.51 -13.35 -2.27
C VAL A 139 3.23 -13.84 -0.87
N VAL A 140 2.75 -15.08 -0.77
CA VAL A 140 2.32 -15.69 0.49
C VAL A 140 3.25 -16.83 0.84
N GLN A 141 3.83 -16.80 2.03
CA GLN A 141 4.67 -17.86 2.56
C GLN A 141 4.15 -18.34 3.93
N PRO A 142 3.83 -19.63 4.09
CA PRO A 142 3.50 -20.18 5.42
C PRO A 142 4.65 -20.00 6.41
N VAL A 143 4.31 -19.62 7.65
CA VAL A 143 5.29 -19.57 8.74
C VAL A 143 5.61 -21.01 9.16
N PRO A 144 6.88 -21.49 9.00
CA PRO A 144 7.20 -22.90 9.23
C PRO A 144 7.15 -23.28 10.71
N GLU A 145 6.81 -24.53 11.00
CA GLU A 145 6.88 -25.07 12.36
C GLU A 145 8.32 -25.20 12.84
N THR A 146 9.22 -25.58 11.94
CA THR A 146 10.63 -25.79 12.23
C THR A 146 11.46 -24.90 11.31
N PRO A 147 11.77 -23.66 11.72
CA PRO A 147 12.63 -22.79 10.94
C PRO A 147 14.10 -23.21 11.02
N ALA A 148 14.89 -22.93 9.99
CA ALA A 148 16.32 -23.20 9.97
C ALA A 148 17.16 -22.26 10.85
N ASN A 149 16.55 -21.19 11.38
CA ASN A 149 17.18 -20.20 12.26
C ASN A 149 16.17 -19.71 13.30
N ASN A 150 16.63 -18.94 14.29
CA ASN A 150 15.79 -18.43 15.39
C ASN A 150 15.22 -17.04 15.13
N ASN A 151 15.34 -16.51 13.92
CA ASN A 151 14.78 -15.21 13.56
C ASN A 151 13.28 -15.33 13.24
N THR A 152 12.53 -14.28 13.58
CA THR A 152 11.13 -14.20 13.12
C THR A 152 11.09 -13.83 11.63
N MET A 153 9.99 -14.18 10.97
CA MET A 153 9.69 -13.71 9.60
C MET A 153 9.17 -12.26 9.56
N PHE A 154 9.06 -11.60 10.72
CA PHE A 154 8.42 -10.29 10.87
C PHE A 154 9.29 -9.28 11.58
#